data_ce7281dbcb42d344c57861a86623aaa8
#
_entry.id   ce7281dbcb42d344c57861a86623aaa8
#
_cell.length_a   1.000
_cell.length_b   1.000
_cell.length_c   1.000
_cell.angle_alpha   90.00
_cell.angle_beta   90.00
_cell.angle_gamma   90.00
#
_symmetry.space_group_name_H-M   'P 1'
#
loop_
_entity.id
_entity.type
_entity.pdbx_description
1 polymer ?
#
loop_
_entity_poly.entity_id
_entity_poly.type
_entity_poly.pdbx_seq_one_letter_code
_entity_poly.pdbx_strand_id
1 'polypeptide(L)'
;MSKRLFALTAILTVVLTAAGGCGATKDLGVANDAVTRFHGQLDSQDFATIYSQADQRFRDSISQPDFLAFMNAVHTKLGNVANASRKGFFVNYNTSGTQIRLTYATKFTGGDGQEEFVWVKSGDGLALLGYHINSMALITK
;
A
#
# COMPACT_ATOMS: atom_id res chain seq x y z
N MET A 1 -54.07 53.73 6.55
CA MET A 1 -53.05 53.41 7.57
C MET A 1 -52.41 52.08 7.20
N SER A 2 -51.21 52.10 6.73
CA SER A 2 -50.51 50.97 6.13
C SER A 2 -49.84 50.12 7.21
N LYS A 3 -50.22 48.86 7.33
CA LYS A 3 -49.47 47.85 8.11
C LYS A 3 -48.57 47.12 7.15
N ARG A 4 -47.28 47.46 7.17
CA ARG A 4 -46.24 46.72 6.43
C ARG A 4 -45.90 45.44 7.18
N LEU A 5 -46.24 44.34 6.57
CA LEU A 5 -45.85 43.00 7.02
C LEU A 5 -44.40 42.76 6.55
N PHE A 6 -43.47 42.66 7.47
CA PHE A 6 -42.12 42.19 7.20
C PHE A 6 -42.14 40.69 7.23
N ALA A 7 -42.02 40.06 6.06
CA ALA A 7 -41.76 38.62 5.96
C ALA A 7 -40.25 38.37 6.20
N LEU A 8 -39.92 37.75 7.32
CA LEU A 8 -38.57 37.23 7.56
C LEU A 8 -38.43 35.89 6.80
N THR A 9 -37.70 35.95 5.71
CA THR A 9 -37.28 34.75 5.00
C THR A 9 -36.06 34.16 5.72
N ALA A 10 -36.27 33.08 6.48
CA ALA A 10 -35.19 32.30 7.09
C ALA A 10 -34.52 31.45 5.99
N ILE A 11 -33.33 31.84 5.58
CA ILE A 11 -32.47 31.06 4.69
C ILE A 11 -31.82 29.97 5.54
N LEU A 12 -32.33 28.74 5.38
CA LEU A 12 -31.76 27.55 5.97
C LEU A 12 -30.54 27.15 5.16
N THR A 13 -29.36 27.54 5.60
CA THR A 13 -28.07 27.14 5.00
C THR A 13 -27.78 25.69 5.43
N VAL A 14 -28.04 24.75 4.54
CA VAL A 14 -27.61 23.36 4.71
C VAL A 14 -26.09 23.31 4.49
N VAL A 15 -25.33 23.28 5.57
CA VAL A 15 -23.91 22.97 5.53
C VAL A 15 -23.76 21.46 5.36
N LEU A 16 -23.52 21.04 4.12
CA LEU A 16 -23.20 19.65 3.80
C LEU A 16 -21.73 19.41 4.22
N THR A 17 -21.54 18.89 5.43
CA THR A 17 -20.21 18.45 5.91
C THR A 17 -19.80 17.16 5.19
N ALA A 18 -19.03 17.30 4.12
CA ALA A 18 -18.33 16.19 3.47
C ALA A 18 -17.17 15.71 4.37
N ALA A 19 -17.47 15.01 5.43
CA ALA A 19 -16.50 14.43 6.36
C ALA A 19 -16.34 12.92 6.10
N GLY A 20 -15.85 12.52 4.94
CA GLY A 20 -15.67 11.11 4.61
C GLY A 20 -14.43 10.75 3.78
N GLY A 21 -13.70 11.72 3.25
CA GLY A 21 -12.63 11.47 2.27
C GLY A 21 -11.18 11.47 2.79
N CYS A 22 -10.91 12.04 3.96
CA CYS A 22 -9.52 12.28 4.38
C CYS A 22 -8.77 11.03 4.89
N GLY A 23 -9.45 10.01 5.39
CA GLY A 23 -8.82 8.81 5.95
C GLY A 23 -8.23 7.89 4.87
N ALA A 24 -9.01 7.57 3.85
CA ALA A 24 -8.60 6.64 2.79
C ALA A 24 -7.45 7.21 1.93
N THR A 25 -7.45 8.51 1.63
CA THR A 25 -6.37 9.16 0.87
C THR A 25 -5.06 9.21 1.66
N LYS A 26 -5.12 9.45 2.98
CA LYS A 26 -3.96 9.41 3.86
C LYS A 26 -3.37 8.01 3.93
N ASP A 27 -4.22 7.01 4.17
CA ASP A 27 -3.80 5.59 4.26
C ASP A 27 -3.15 5.14 2.93
N LEU A 28 -3.69 5.59 1.81
CA LEU A 28 -3.13 5.29 0.49
C LEU A 28 -1.76 5.95 0.27
N GLY A 29 -1.56 7.19 0.74
CA GLY A 29 -0.26 7.87 0.73
C GLY A 29 0.78 7.09 1.52
N VAL A 30 0.46 6.73 2.77
CA VAL A 30 1.35 5.93 3.63
C VAL A 30 1.68 4.57 3.01
N ALA A 31 0.70 3.93 2.33
CA ALA A 31 0.92 2.66 1.66
C ALA A 31 1.85 2.78 0.43
N ASN A 32 1.75 3.85 -0.35
CA ASN A 32 2.68 4.11 -1.45
C ASN A 32 4.11 4.35 -0.93
N ASP A 33 4.26 5.09 0.17
CA ASP A 33 5.57 5.33 0.80
C ASP A 33 6.17 4.01 1.33
N ALA A 34 5.32 3.11 1.85
CA ALA A 34 5.75 1.78 2.28
C ALA A 34 6.26 0.93 1.11
N VAL A 35 5.63 0.98 -0.06
CA VAL A 35 6.12 0.31 -1.28
C VAL A 35 7.44 0.91 -1.74
N THR A 36 7.57 2.25 -1.73
CA THR A 36 8.83 2.92 -2.09
C THR A 36 9.97 2.50 -1.18
N ARG A 37 9.71 2.40 0.13
CA ARG A 37 10.71 1.91 1.09
C ARG A 37 11.06 0.44 0.85
N PHE A 38 10.06 -0.41 0.59
CA PHE A 38 10.28 -1.82 0.24
C PHE A 38 11.19 -1.97 -0.99
N HIS A 39 10.92 -1.21 -2.06
CA HIS A 39 11.75 -1.21 -3.26
C HIS A 39 13.19 -0.76 -2.97
N GLY A 40 13.38 0.27 -2.15
CA GLY A 40 14.73 0.71 -1.74
C GLY A 40 15.48 -0.37 -0.95
N GLN A 41 14.78 -1.09 -0.07
CA GLN A 41 15.36 -2.22 0.68
C GLN A 41 15.65 -3.43 -0.23
N LEU A 42 14.78 -3.70 -1.22
CA LEU A 42 15.01 -4.72 -2.23
C LEU A 42 16.28 -4.39 -3.06
N ASP A 43 16.40 -3.16 -3.53
CA ASP A 43 17.54 -2.70 -4.33
C ASP A 43 18.86 -2.74 -3.57
N SER A 44 18.82 -2.42 -2.27
CA SER A 44 19.99 -2.53 -1.38
C SER A 44 20.23 -3.94 -0.83
N GLN A 45 19.40 -4.90 -1.19
CA GLN A 45 19.41 -6.28 -0.69
C GLN A 45 19.28 -6.40 0.84
N ASP A 46 18.61 -5.42 1.45
CA ASP A 46 18.32 -5.42 2.89
C ASP A 46 17.04 -6.21 3.22
N PHE A 47 17.02 -7.48 2.79
CA PHE A 47 15.88 -8.37 2.94
C PHE A 47 15.58 -8.71 4.41
N ALA A 48 16.61 -8.71 5.26
CA ALA A 48 16.46 -8.94 6.69
C ALA A 48 15.61 -7.86 7.36
N THR A 49 15.79 -6.60 6.96
CA THR A 49 14.98 -5.48 7.45
C THR A 49 13.54 -5.57 6.95
N ILE A 50 13.32 -5.93 5.67
CA ILE A 50 11.96 -6.18 5.16
C ILE A 50 11.25 -7.22 6.03
N TYR A 51 11.90 -8.36 6.32
CA TYR A 51 11.33 -9.43 7.11
C TYR A 51 11.05 -9.00 8.56
N SER A 52 12.01 -8.36 9.21
CA SER A 52 11.90 -7.98 10.62
C SER A 52 10.81 -6.94 10.88
N GLN A 53 10.56 -6.04 9.90
CA GLN A 53 9.53 -5.01 9.95
C GLN A 53 8.15 -5.50 9.50
N ALA A 54 8.04 -6.71 8.96
CA ALA A 54 6.78 -7.30 8.54
C ALA A 54 5.87 -7.63 9.74
N ASP A 55 4.57 -7.74 9.48
CA ASP A 55 3.60 -8.19 10.49
C ASP A 55 3.93 -9.59 11.00
N GLN A 56 3.60 -9.88 12.26
CA GLN A 56 3.88 -11.18 12.85
C GLN A 56 3.24 -12.33 12.04
N ARG A 57 2.02 -12.14 11.54
CA ARG A 57 1.30 -13.14 10.72
C ARG A 57 2.05 -13.47 9.42
N PHE A 58 2.73 -12.47 8.83
CA PHE A 58 3.60 -12.69 7.69
C PHE A 58 4.81 -13.56 8.09
N ARG A 59 5.48 -13.21 9.18
CA ARG A 59 6.64 -13.98 9.68
C ARG A 59 6.27 -15.40 10.14
N ASP A 60 5.05 -15.59 10.60
CA ASP A 60 4.54 -16.93 10.96
C ASP A 60 4.24 -17.80 9.72
N SER A 61 3.98 -17.17 8.56
CA SER A 61 3.64 -17.84 7.31
C SER A 61 4.85 -18.30 6.49
N ILE A 62 6.01 -17.69 6.69
CA ILE A 62 7.26 -18.00 5.99
C ILE A 62 8.43 -17.81 6.93
N SER A 63 9.37 -18.75 6.94
CA SER A 63 10.59 -18.63 7.74
C SER A 63 11.51 -17.51 7.19
N GLN A 64 12.32 -16.92 8.06
CA GLN A 64 13.27 -15.89 7.62
C GLN A 64 14.25 -16.42 6.55
N PRO A 65 14.88 -17.61 6.69
CA PRO A 65 15.77 -18.13 5.65
C PRO A 65 15.07 -18.30 4.30
N ASP A 66 13.83 -18.80 4.28
CA ASP A 66 13.07 -18.99 3.04
C ASP A 66 12.70 -17.66 2.40
N PHE A 67 12.31 -16.67 3.20
CA PHE A 67 12.03 -15.32 2.71
C PHE A 67 13.29 -14.65 2.12
N LEU A 68 14.42 -14.74 2.81
CA LEU A 68 15.69 -14.20 2.30
C LEU A 68 16.09 -14.87 0.99
N ALA A 69 15.96 -16.19 0.89
CA ALA A 69 16.24 -16.95 -0.34
C ALA A 69 15.31 -16.53 -1.48
N PHE A 70 14.01 -16.34 -1.20
CA PHE A 70 13.03 -15.87 -2.18
C PHE A 70 13.38 -14.46 -2.69
N MET A 71 13.64 -13.50 -1.78
CA MET A 71 13.97 -12.12 -2.16
C MET A 71 15.29 -12.04 -2.93
N ASN A 72 16.28 -12.87 -2.54
CA ASN A 72 17.54 -12.97 -3.27
C ASN A 72 17.32 -13.50 -4.70
N ALA A 73 16.46 -14.50 -4.88
CA ALA A 73 16.12 -15.01 -6.21
C ALA A 73 15.41 -13.94 -7.07
N VAL A 74 14.47 -13.19 -6.47
CA VAL A 74 13.80 -12.06 -7.14
C VAL A 74 14.83 -11.03 -7.61
N HIS A 75 15.69 -10.56 -6.69
CA HIS A 75 16.71 -9.55 -7.02
C HIS A 75 17.74 -10.05 -8.03
N THR A 76 18.20 -11.29 -7.92
CA THR A 76 19.18 -11.87 -8.85
C THR A 76 18.63 -11.95 -10.27
N LYS A 77 17.35 -12.32 -10.42
CA LYS A 77 16.72 -12.49 -11.75
C LYS A 77 16.19 -11.20 -12.34
N LEU A 78 15.65 -10.32 -11.54
CA LEU A 78 14.99 -9.09 -11.98
C LEU A 78 15.88 -7.84 -11.86
N GLY A 79 16.86 -7.84 -10.95
CA GLY A 79 17.72 -6.69 -10.67
C GLY A 79 16.99 -5.59 -9.88
N ASN A 80 17.46 -4.36 -10.03
CA ASN A 80 16.94 -3.20 -9.33
C ASN A 80 15.65 -2.67 -9.97
N VAL A 81 14.85 -1.99 -9.16
CA VAL A 81 13.63 -1.31 -9.63
C VAL A 81 14.01 -0.08 -10.45
N ALA A 82 13.62 -0.07 -11.72
CA ALA A 82 13.80 1.07 -12.62
C ALA A 82 12.60 2.02 -12.60
N ASN A 83 11.39 1.48 -12.50
CA ASN A 83 10.14 2.26 -12.40
C ASN A 83 9.04 1.38 -11.81
N ALA A 84 8.19 1.96 -10.96
CA ALA A 84 7.02 1.30 -10.40
C ALA A 84 5.79 2.18 -10.56
N SER A 85 4.72 1.62 -11.14
CA SER A 85 3.45 2.31 -11.40
C SER A 85 2.31 1.58 -10.74
N ARG A 86 1.62 2.23 -9.79
CA ARG A 86 0.44 1.65 -9.15
C ARG A 86 -0.68 1.48 -10.17
N LYS A 87 -1.27 0.28 -10.23
CA LYS A 87 -2.38 -0.08 -11.12
C LYS A 87 -3.71 -0.20 -10.40
N GLY A 88 -3.68 -0.49 -9.10
CA GLY A 88 -4.89 -0.63 -8.31
C GLY A 88 -4.64 -0.53 -6.81
N PHE A 89 -5.73 -0.35 -6.07
CA PHE A 89 -5.73 -0.42 -4.62
C PHE A 89 -7.09 -0.94 -4.12
N PHE A 90 -7.05 -1.53 -2.95
CA PHE A 90 -8.24 -1.95 -2.21
C PHE A 90 -7.99 -1.76 -0.72
N VAL A 91 -8.94 -1.17 -0.02
CA VAL A 91 -8.88 -0.95 1.44
C VAL A 91 -10.00 -1.75 2.09
N ASN A 92 -9.66 -2.58 3.05
CA ASN A 92 -10.58 -3.38 3.83
C ASN A 92 -10.49 -2.99 5.31
N TYR A 93 -11.61 -2.49 5.84
CA TYR A 93 -11.76 -2.16 7.25
C TYR A 93 -12.51 -3.30 7.94
N ASN A 94 -11.84 -4.02 8.81
CA ASN A 94 -12.44 -5.12 9.58
C ASN A 94 -11.96 -5.13 11.03
N THR A 95 -12.52 -6.03 11.84
CA THR A 95 -12.17 -6.18 13.27
C THR A 95 -10.72 -6.59 13.51
N SER A 96 -10.06 -7.21 12.51
CA SER A 96 -8.65 -7.60 12.55
C SER A 96 -7.69 -6.47 12.14
N GLY A 97 -8.24 -5.28 11.88
CA GLY A 97 -7.50 -4.09 11.49
C GLY A 97 -7.77 -3.65 10.04
N THR A 98 -7.21 -2.49 9.69
CA THR A 98 -7.29 -1.97 8.33
C THR A 98 -6.22 -2.61 7.46
N GLN A 99 -6.64 -3.26 6.39
CA GLN A 99 -5.76 -3.84 5.39
C GLN A 99 -5.80 -3.02 4.10
N ILE A 100 -4.65 -2.78 3.51
CA ILE A 100 -4.50 -2.04 2.25
C ILE A 100 -3.76 -2.94 1.27
N ARG A 101 -4.41 -3.25 0.15
CA ARG A 101 -3.82 -4.00 -0.95
C ARG A 101 -3.49 -3.04 -2.07
N LEU A 102 -2.26 -3.11 -2.57
CA LEU A 102 -1.78 -2.33 -3.70
C LEU A 102 -1.26 -3.26 -4.79
N THR A 103 -1.59 -2.95 -6.03
CA THR A 103 -1.05 -3.64 -7.21
C THR A 103 -0.19 -2.68 -8.01
N TYR A 104 1.02 -3.12 -8.36
CA TYR A 104 1.99 -2.35 -9.13
C TYR A 104 2.39 -3.08 -10.41
N ALA A 105 2.57 -2.33 -11.49
CA ALA A 105 3.38 -2.77 -12.63
C ALA A 105 4.78 -2.18 -12.42
N THR A 106 5.76 -3.05 -12.23
CA THR A 106 7.13 -2.67 -11.88
C THR A 106 8.06 -3.09 -13.00
N LYS A 107 8.85 -2.14 -13.47
CA LYS A 107 9.96 -2.38 -14.39
C LYS A 107 11.23 -2.53 -13.57
N PHE A 108 11.82 -3.69 -13.65
CA PHE A 108 13.15 -3.96 -13.10
C PHE A 108 14.18 -3.87 -14.23
N THR A 109 15.44 -3.76 -13.88
CA THR A 109 16.55 -3.73 -14.87
C THR A 109 16.65 -5.03 -15.67
N GLY A 110 16.17 -6.15 -15.12
CA GLY A 110 16.21 -7.48 -15.73
C GLY A 110 14.90 -7.97 -16.33
N GLY A 111 13.79 -7.25 -16.19
CA GLY A 111 12.48 -7.62 -16.73
C GLY A 111 11.33 -6.91 -16.04
N ASP A 112 10.12 -7.11 -16.55
CA ASP A 112 8.90 -6.54 -16.00
C ASP A 112 8.26 -7.51 -15.00
N GLY A 113 7.65 -6.97 -13.95
CA GLY A 113 6.90 -7.73 -12.97
C GLY A 113 5.60 -7.05 -12.58
N GLN A 114 4.63 -7.85 -12.16
CA GLN A 114 3.43 -7.38 -11.48
C GLN A 114 3.56 -7.76 -10.02
N GLU A 115 3.49 -6.76 -9.14
CA GLU A 115 3.61 -6.93 -7.71
C GLU A 115 2.27 -6.66 -7.02
N GLU A 116 1.98 -7.43 -5.99
CA GLU A 116 0.89 -7.17 -5.07
C GLU A 116 1.43 -7.09 -3.65
N PHE A 117 1.12 -5.99 -2.98
CA PHE A 117 1.45 -5.73 -1.59
C PHE A 117 0.18 -5.74 -0.76
N VAL A 118 0.20 -6.44 0.35
CA VAL A 118 -0.83 -6.35 1.39
C VAL A 118 -0.20 -5.77 2.63
N TRP A 119 -0.69 -4.60 3.03
CA TRP A 119 -0.26 -3.89 4.23
C TRP A 119 -1.34 -3.95 5.30
N VAL A 120 -0.95 -3.94 6.55
CA VAL A 120 -1.89 -3.80 7.69
C VAL A 120 -1.45 -2.62 8.55
N LYS A 121 -2.40 -1.87 9.09
CA LYS A 121 -2.11 -0.79 10.04
C LYS A 121 -1.43 -1.34 11.28
N SER A 122 -0.31 -0.71 11.66
CA SER A 122 0.49 -1.01 12.84
C SER A 122 0.93 0.32 13.47
N GLY A 123 0.26 0.74 14.53
CA GLY A 123 0.43 2.08 15.10
C GLY A 123 0.12 3.17 14.07
N ASP A 124 1.04 4.12 13.89
CA ASP A 124 0.94 5.21 12.89
C ASP A 124 1.44 4.80 11.49
N GLY A 125 2.01 3.61 11.35
CA GLY A 125 2.58 3.10 10.12
C GLY A 125 1.85 1.87 9.58
N LEU A 126 2.51 1.20 8.65
CA LEU A 126 2.05 -0.04 8.02
C LEU A 126 3.11 -1.12 8.15
N ALA A 127 2.66 -2.35 8.42
CA ALA A 127 3.48 -3.54 8.38
C ALA A 127 3.09 -4.43 7.20
N LEU A 128 4.06 -5.08 6.56
CA LEU A 128 3.83 -5.99 5.45
C LEU A 128 3.12 -7.25 5.96
N LEU A 129 1.95 -7.54 5.39
CA LEU A 129 1.15 -8.73 5.68
C LEU A 129 1.24 -9.76 4.55
N GLY A 130 1.51 -9.34 3.32
CA GLY A 130 1.66 -10.21 2.16
C GLY A 130 2.40 -9.53 1.02
N TYR A 131 3.18 -10.31 0.27
CA TYR A 131 3.86 -9.89 -0.94
C TYR A 131 3.78 -10.97 -2.00
N HIS A 132 3.40 -10.57 -3.20
CA HIS A 132 3.32 -11.43 -4.38
C HIS A 132 4.01 -10.77 -5.56
N ILE A 133 4.73 -11.53 -6.34
CA ILE A 133 5.33 -11.05 -7.59
C ILE A 133 5.12 -12.07 -8.69
N ASN A 134 4.69 -11.60 -9.86
CA ASN A 134 4.57 -12.39 -11.08
C ASN A 134 5.41 -11.74 -12.19
N SER A 135 6.34 -12.51 -12.75
CA SER A 135 7.21 -12.08 -13.85
C SER A 135 7.65 -13.27 -14.68
N MET A 136 7.58 -13.13 -15.99
CA MET A 136 8.12 -14.15 -16.91
C MET A 136 9.62 -14.36 -16.71
N ALA A 137 10.36 -13.31 -16.38
CA ALA A 137 11.81 -13.39 -16.14
C ALA A 137 12.17 -14.25 -14.92
N LEU A 138 11.27 -14.42 -13.94
CA LEU A 138 11.48 -15.34 -12.82
C LEU A 138 11.46 -16.81 -13.25
N ILE A 139 10.81 -17.13 -14.37
CA ILE A 139 10.63 -18.49 -14.87
C ILE A 139 11.65 -18.80 -15.97
N THR A 140 11.99 -17.82 -16.80
CA THR A 140 12.78 -18.03 -18.05
C THR A 140 14.27 -17.72 -17.91
N LYS A 141 14.73 -17.16 -16.79
CA LYS A 141 16.15 -16.80 -16.55
C LYS A 141 16.83 -17.68 -15.49
#